data_b1afd8646b22590e38e9cb1bcd54bc87
#
_entry.id   b1afd8646b22590e38e9cb1bcd54bc87
#
_cell.length_a   1.000
_cell.length_b   1.000
_cell.length_c   1.000
_cell.angle_alpha   90.00
_cell.angle_beta   90.00
_cell.angle_gamma   90.00
#
_symmetry.space_group_name_H-M   'P 1'
#
loop_
_entity.id
_entity.type
_entity.pdbx_description
1 polymer ?
#
loop_
_entity_poly.entity_id
_entity_poly.type
_entity_poly.pdbx_seq_one_letter_code
_entity_poly.pdbx_strand_id
1 'polypeptide(L)'
;MKILIAISSKKYSSQTLEVGMRVAKAFNAKPTIVDVGDKINQFSLKEVGVAQERMESWDLDRPGVEVLEWAFDFLSENKFIEKKEIESGFPKNTLIETGGRRSEVYLKGTVCDDVSLILRNGEIIEELISEVQKEHYDVTIIGKSQSSKKDYELSQYIDSSIFIVNNYQLDRNYKILLAIHESHF
;
A
#
# COMPACT_ATOMS: atom_id res chain seq x y z
N MET A 1 7.04 -0.10 -15.42
CA MET A 1 7.43 -0.63 -14.10
C MET A 1 6.30 -0.39 -13.13
N LYS A 2 5.89 -1.43 -12.37
CA LYS A 2 4.87 -1.35 -11.32
C LYS A 2 5.55 -1.48 -9.95
N ILE A 3 5.20 -0.64 -9.02
CA ILE A 3 5.76 -0.64 -7.65
C ILE A 3 4.64 -0.83 -6.65
N LEU A 4 4.77 -1.81 -5.75
CA LEU A 4 3.91 -1.97 -4.59
C LEU A 4 4.55 -1.30 -3.37
N ILE A 5 3.82 -0.47 -2.66
CA ILE A 5 4.25 0.21 -1.44
C ILE A 5 3.33 -0.24 -0.31
N ALA A 6 3.82 -1.10 0.58
CA ALA A 6 3.02 -1.59 1.70
C ALA A 6 3.13 -0.63 2.90
N ILE A 7 1.97 -0.19 3.37
CA ILE A 7 1.84 0.71 4.52
C ILE A 7 0.97 0.06 5.60
N SER A 8 1.00 0.57 6.83
CA SER A 8 0.16 0.08 7.92
C SER A 8 -0.35 1.20 8.84
N SER A 9 0.36 2.30 8.93
CA SER A 9 -0.06 3.49 9.70
C SER A 9 0.90 4.65 9.47
N LYS A 10 0.45 5.87 9.73
CA LYS A 10 1.29 7.08 9.68
C LYS A 10 2.56 6.95 10.52
N LYS A 11 2.45 6.40 11.73
CA LYS A 11 3.56 6.29 12.68
C LYS A 11 4.70 5.40 12.16
N TYR A 12 4.37 4.29 11.52
CA TYR A 12 5.36 3.27 11.13
C TYR A 12 5.70 3.30 9.65
N SER A 13 4.84 3.85 8.81
CA SER A 13 4.97 3.77 7.35
C SER A 13 5.24 5.10 6.65
N SER A 14 5.35 6.23 7.37
CA SER A 14 5.62 7.53 6.74
C SER A 14 6.90 7.54 5.91
N GLN A 15 7.97 6.95 6.41
CA GLN A 15 9.23 6.83 5.68
C GLN A 15 9.12 5.88 4.49
N THR A 16 8.37 4.80 4.65
CA THR A 16 8.14 3.81 3.57
C THR A 16 7.38 4.43 2.42
N LEU A 17 6.32 5.17 2.72
CA LEU A 17 5.51 5.88 1.73
C LEU A 17 6.34 6.95 1.01
N GLU A 18 7.11 7.74 1.75
CA GLU A 18 7.97 8.78 1.17
C GLU A 18 9.02 8.20 0.24
N VAL A 19 9.76 7.18 0.68
CA VAL A 19 10.78 6.51 -0.15
C VAL A 19 10.12 5.86 -1.36
N GLY A 20 9.00 5.17 -1.17
CA GLY A 20 8.27 4.51 -2.24
C GLY A 20 7.85 5.48 -3.35
N MET A 21 7.30 6.63 -2.99
CA MET A 21 6.89 7.65 -3.96
C MET A 21 8.08 8.32 -4.65
N ARG A 22 9.22 8.50 -3.95
CA ARG A 22 10.46 9.00 -4.57
C ARG A 22 11.04 8.00 -5.57
N VAL A 23 11.01 6.72 -5.25
CA VAL A 23 11.42 5.65 -6.17
C VAL A 23 10.49 5.62 -7.38
N ALA A 24 9.18 5.66 -7.17
CA ALA A 24 8.21 5.71 -8.26
C ALA A 24 8.44 6.90 -9.19
N LYS A 25 8.70 8.08 -8.64
CA LYS A 25 9.05 9.28 -9.40
C LYS A 25 10.35 9.10 -10.18
N ALA A 26 11.41 8.58 -9.55
CA ALA A 26 12.73 8.42 -10.19
C ALA A 26 12.69 7.48 -11.39
N PHE A 27 11.86 6.45 -11.34
CA PHE A 27 11.71 5.46 -12.40
C PHE A 27 10.51 5.69 -13.32
N ASN A 28 9.76 6.79 -13.14
CA ASN A 28 8.49 7.03 -13.82
C ASN A 28 7.58 5.79 -13.77
N ALA A 29 7.49 5.20 -12.59
CA ALA A 29 6.77 3.94 -12.37
C ALA A 29 5.32 4.20 -11.95
N LYS A 30 4.47 3.16 -12.07
CA LYS A 30 3.11 3.16 -11.57
C LYS A 30 3.10 2.67 -10.11
N PRO A 31 2.86 3.55 -9.12
CA PRO A 31 2.81 3.15 -7.73
C PRO A 31 1.43 2.62 -7.34
N THR A 32 1.43 1.56 -6.58
CA THR A 32 0.27 1.02 -5.86
C THR A 32 0.57 1.05 -4.37
N ILE A 33 -0.24 1.74 -3.61
CA ILE A 33 -0.11 1.84 -2.15
C ILE A 33 -1.14 0.90 -1.55
N VAL A 34 -0.68 -0.05 -0.73
CA VAL A 34 -1.55 -1.07 -0.12
C VAL A 34 -1.50 -1.01 1.40
N ASP A 35 -2.68 -1.00 2.02
CA ASP A 35 -2.85 -1.33 3.42
C ASP A 35 -3.55 -2.68 3.56
N VAL A 36 -3.17 -3.44 4.59
CA VAL A 36 -3.83 -4.71 4.95
C VAL A 36 -4.45 -4.54 6.33
N GLY A 37 -5.73 -4.22 6.34
CA GLY A 37 -6.53 -4.12 7.55
C GLY A 37 -6.87 -5.50 8.14
N ASP A 38 -7.32 -5.49 9.38
CA ASP A 38 -7.71 -6.70 10.11
C ASP A 38 -8.78 -7.52 9.38
N LYS A 39 -8.78 -8.83 9.65
CA LYS A 39 -9.84 -9.73 9.18
C LYS A 39 -11.19 -9.26 9.69
N ILE A 40 -12.08 -8.93 8.76
CA ILE A 40 -13.48 -8.73 9.07
C ILE A 40 -14.09 -10.11 9.37
N ASN A 41 -14.39 -10.40 10.63
CA ASN A 41 -14.98 -11.67 11.03
C ASN A 41 -16.33 -11.86 10.33
N GLN A 42 -16.49 -12.95 9.58
CA GLN A 42 -17.73 -13.29 8.86
C GLN A 42 -18.96 -13.42 9.79
N PHE A 43 -18.77 -13.59 11.10
CA PHE A 43 -19.83 -13.55 12.09
C PHE A 43 -20.47 -12.16 12.21
N SER A 44 -19.69 -11.10 12.06
CA SER A 44 -20.21 -9.74 11.96
C SER A 44 -21.04 -9.54 10.69
N LEU A 45 -20.73 -10.24 9.61
CA LEU A 45 -21.43 -10.12 8.32
C LEU A 45 -22.80 -10.83 8.31
N LYS A 46 -23.02 -11.89 9.11
CA LYS A 46 -24.33 -12.55 9.19
C LYS A 46 -25.35 -11.77 10.06
N GLU A 47 -24.87 -11.08 11.08
CA GLU A 47 -25.68 -10.12 11.82
C GLU A 47 -25.85 -8.80 11.07
N VAL A 48 -24.96 -8.50 10.15
CA VAL A 48 -24.86 -7.33 9.27
C VAL A 48 -25.77 -7.43 8.03
N GLY A 49 -26.31 -8.60 7.70
CA GLY A 49 -27.33 -8.69 6.61
C GLY A 49 -28.55 -7.80 6.82
N VAL A 50 -28.89 -7.49 8.07
CA VAL A 50 -29.90 -6.48 8.46
C VAL A 50 -29.26 -5.10 8.70
N ALA A 51 -27.94 -5.06 8.91
CA ALA A 51 -27.19 -3.83 9.19
C ALA A 51 -26.51 -3.26 7.92
N GLN A 52 -26.43 -4.01 6.82
CA GLN A 52 -25.78 -3.52 5.60
C GLN A 52 -26.49 -2.30 5.02
N GLU A 53 -27.83 -2.27 5.04
CA GLU A 53 -28.62 -1.06 4.73
C GLU A 53 -28.44 0.06 5.77
N ARG A 54 -28.12 -0.30 7.03
CA ARG A 54 -27.82 0.68 8.09
C ARG A 54 -26.36 1.08 8.14
N MET A 55 -25.40 0.24 7.69
CA MET A 55 -23.98 0.56 7.64
C MET A 55 -23.67 1.55 6.52
N GLU A 56 -24.40 1.52 5.41
CA GLU A 56 -24.30 2.55 4.36
C GLU A 56 -24.75 3.94 4.85
N SER A 57 -25.59 3.97 5.91
CA SER A 57 -26.06 5.22 6.55
C SER A 57 -25.24 5.64 7.77
N TRP A 58 -24.33 4.80 8.24
CA TRP A 58 -23.57 5.03 9.48
C TRP A 58 -22.08 5.09 9.16
N ASP A 59 -21.55 5.87 8.38
CA ASP A 59 -20.12 6.25 8.21
C ASP A 59 -19.09 5.38 8.98
N LEU A 60 -19.37 4.05 9.09
CA LEU A 60 -18.48 3.09 9.72
C LEU A 60 -17.40 2.74 8.70
N ASP A 61 -16.28 3.43 8.80
CA ASP A 61 -15.11 3.17 7.98
C ASP A 61 -14.67 1.71 8.15
N ARG A 62 -14.40 1.04 7.04
CA ARG A 62 -13.76 -0.30 7.06
C ARG A 62 -12.39 -0.18 7.72
N PRO A 63 -11.95 -1.18 8.52
CA PRO A 63 -10.59 -1.19 9.08
C PRO A 63 -9.54 -0.97 7.97
N GLY A 64 -8.68 0.03 8.13
CA GLY A 64 -7.65 0.40 7.17
C GLY A 64 -7.99 1.60 6.28
N VAL A 65 -9.25 2.03 6.22
CA VAL A 65 -9.61 3.22 5.41
C VAL A 65 -8.90 4.47 5.90
N GLU A 66 -8.76 4.64 7.21
CA GLU A 66 -8.02 5.76 7.81
C GLU A 66 -6.54 5.80 7.40
N VAL A 67 -5.95 4.63 7.10
CA VAL A 67 -4.57 4.53 6.62
C VAL A 67 -4.48 5.00 5.17
N LEU A 68 -5.46 4.64 4.34
CA LEU A 68 -5.54 5.11 2.95
C LEU A 68 -5.86 6.62 2.87
N GLU A 69 -6.71 7.13 3.76
CA GLU A 69 -7.00 8.56 3.87
C GLU A 69 -5.73 9.33 4.21
N TRP A 70 -4.97 8.87 5.19
CA TRP A 70 -3.66 9.44 5.49
C TRP A 70 -2.69 9.38 4.29
N ALA A 71 -2.67 8.26 3.56
CA ALA A 71 -1.84 8.15 2.36
C ALA A 71 -2.27 9.16 1.28
N PHE A 72 -3.58 9.36 1.09
CA PHE A 72 -4.12 10.37 0.19
C PHE A 72 -3.68 11.79 0.61
N ASP A 73 -3.77 12.12 1.90
CA ASP A 73 -3.32 13.42 2.40
C ASP A 73 -1.83 13.64 2.12
N PHE A 74 -1.01 12.60 2.36
CA PHE A 74 0.41 12.65 2.02
C PHE A 74 0.67 12.91 0.53
N LEU A 75 -0.05 12.21 -0.36
CA LEU A 75 0.06 12.39 -1.81
C LEU A 75 -0.34 13.81 -2.23
N SER A 76 -1.40 14.35 -1.61
CA SER A 76 -1.92 15.70 -1.81
C SER A 76 -0.91 16.77 -1.39
N GLU A 77 -0.41 16.71 -0.16
CA GLU A 77 0.55 17.64 0.42
C GLU A 77 1.86 17.69 -0.39
N ASN A 78 2.31 16.55 -0.89
CA ASN A 78 3.53 16.42 -1.69
C ASN A 78 3.30 16.58 -3.20
N LYS A 79 2.09 16.89 -3.63
CA LYS A 79 1.72 17.11 -5.03
C LYS A 79 2.04 15.91 -5.94
N PHE A 80 1.81 14.70 -5.46
CA PHE A 80 1.95 13.48 -6.25
C PHE A 80 0.70 13.16 -7.08
N ILE A 81 -0.45 13.76 -6.76
CA ILE A 81 -1.72 13.60 -7.46
C ILE A 81 -2.19 14.94 -8.04
N GLU A 82 -3.03 14.89 -9.08
CA GLU A 82 -3.52 16.08 -9.75
C GLU A 82 -4.41 16.94 -8.83
N LYS A 83 -4.43 18.24 -9.11
CA LYS A 83 -5.23 19.22 -8.34
C LYS A 83 -6.71 18.85 -8.29
N LYS A 84 -7.25 18.27 -9.36
CA LYS A 84 -8.63 17.81 -9.43
C LYS A 84 -8.93 16.72 -8.41
N GLU A 85 -8.02 15.78 -8.22
CA GLU A 85 -8.14 14.71 -7.21
C GLU A 85 -8.14 15.31 -5.80
N ILE A 86 -7.26 16.28 -5.54
CA ILE A 86 -7.19 16.98 -4.26
C ILE A 86 -8.48 17.74 -3.95
N GLU A 87 -9.04 18.47 -4.93
CA GLU A 87 -10.29 19.20 -4.76
C GLU A 87 -11.50 18.30 -4.53
N SER A 88 -11.47 17.08 -5.07
CA SER A 88 -12.53 16.06 -4.88
C SER A 88 -12.48 15.43 -3.50
N GLY A 89 -11.32 15.46 -2.83
CA GLY A 89 -11.09 14.81 -1.55
C GLY A 89 -10.96 13.28 -1.66
N PHE A 90 -10.66 12.63 -0.54
CA PHE A 90 -10.53 11.16 -0.51
C PHE A 90 -11.89 10.50 -0.80
N PRO A 91 -11.96 9.61 -1.81
CA PRO A 91 -13.21 9.04 -2.29
C PRO A 91 -13.68 7.85 -1.42
N LYS A 92 -14.03 8.09 -0.16
CA LYS A 92 -14.43 7.04 0.82
C LYS A 92 -15.50 6.08 0.27
N ASN A 93 -16.48 6.62 -0.46
CA ASN A 93 -17.64 5.86 -0.94
C ASN A 93 -17.41 5.17 -2.30
N THR A 94 -16.25 5.34 -2.91
CA THR A 94 -15.92 4.80 -4.23
C THR A 94 -14.82 3.75 -4.22
N LEU A 95 -14.50 3.19 -3.04
CA LEU A 95 -13.68 2.00 -2.95
C LEU A 95 -14.39 0.87 -3.68
N ILE A 96 -14.00 0.64 -4.92
CA ILE A 96 -14.57 -0.41 -5.76
C ILE A 96 -14.08 -1.76 -5.24
N GLU A 97 -15.01 -2.60 -4.77
CA GLU A 97 -14.69 -3.96 -4.40
C GLU A 97 -14.41 -4.78 -5.67
N THR A 98 -13.15 -5.13 -5.87
CA THR A 98 -12.68 -5.89 -7.06
C THR A 98 -12.67 -7.41 -6.83
N GLY A 99 -13.36 -7.87 -5.78
CA GLY A 99 -13.44 -9.27 -5.37
C GLY A 99 -12.28 -9.71 -4.46
N GLY A 100 -12.48 -10.77 -3.69
CA GLY A 100 -11.43 -11.36 -2.86
C GLY A 100 -10.92 -10.46 -1.73
N ARG A 101 -11.80 -9.70 -1.08
CA ARG A 101 -11.44 -8.78 0.03
C ARG A 101 -10.51 -7.63 -0.38
N ARG A 102 -10.53 -7.25 -1.64
CA ARG A 102 -9.71 -6.17 -2.21
C ARG A 102 -10.61 -5.03 -2.64
N SER A 103 -10.33 -3.84 -2.16
CA SER A 103 -10.99 -2.60 -2.60
C SER A 103 -9.94 -1.64 -3.13
N GLU A 104 -10.24 -0.90 -4.19
CA GLU A 104 -9.27 -0.08 -4.90
C GLU A 104 -9.84 1.28 -5.30
N VAL A 105 -8.98 2.30 -5.25
CA VAL A 105 -9.22 3.64 -5.76
C VAL A 105 -8.07 4.03 -6.67
N TYR A 106 -8.40 4.60 -7.81
CA TYR A 106 -7.43 5.16 -8.75
C TYR A 106 -7.42 6.68 -8.65
N LEU A 107 -6.23 7.24 -8.56
CA LEU A 107 -5.99 8.68 -8.51
C LEU A 107 -5.07 9.07 -9.66
N LYS A 108 -5.37 10.17 -10.32
CA LYS A 108 -4.52 10.69 -11.38
C LYS A 108 -3.23 11.27 -10.80
N GLY A 109 -2.09 10.72 -11.21
CA GLY A 109 -0.77 11.16 -10.76
C GLY A 109 -0.24 12.35 -11.53
N THR A 110 0.65 13.12 -10.92
CA THR A 110 1.37 14.25 -11.56
C THR A 110 2.75 13.85 -12.05
N VAL A 111 3.36 12.85 -11.42
CA VAL A 111 4.75 12.41 -11.66
C VAL A 111 4.85 10.98 -12.17
N CYS A 112 3.72 10.32 -12.29
CA CYS A 112 3.50 8.96 -12.78
C CYS A 112 2.11 8.93 -13.40
N ASP A 113 1.75 7.87 -14.14
CA ASP A 113 0.46 7.82 -14.85
C ASP A 113 -0.72 7.84 -13.86
N ASP A 114 -0.84 6.80 -13.05
CA ASP A 114 -1.90 6.65 -12.06
C ASP A 114 -1.32 6.16 -10.74
N VAL A 115 -1.93 6.59 -9.64
CA VAL A 115 -1.64 6.08 -8.29
C VAL A 115 -2.83 5.24 -7.85
N SER A 116 -2.60 3.98 -7.47
CA SER A 116 -3.64 3.13 -6.90
C SER A 116 -3.51 3.09 -5.38
N LEU A 117 -4.64 3.26 -4.69
CA LEU A 117 -4.77 2.99 -3.26
C LEU A 117 -5.57 1.72 -3.08
N ILE A 118 -5.03 0.74 -2.37
CA ILE A 118 -5.65 -0.57 -2.19
C ILE A 118 -5.81 -0.88 -0.70
N LEU A 119 -7.01 -1.29 -0.34
CA LEU A 119 -7.32 -1.90 0.94
C LEU A 119 -7.54 -3.40 0.74
N ARG A 120 -6.82 -4.21 1.50
CA ARG A 120 -7.06 -5.65 1.64
C ARG A 120 -7.37 -5.96 3.10
N ASN A 121 -8.14 -7.02 3.37
CA ASN A 121 -8.45 -7.44 4.72
C ASN A 121 -8.05 -8.91 4.92
N GLY A 122 -7.13 -9.17 5.85
CA GLY A 122 -6.66 -10.53 6.11
C GLY A 122 -5.35 -10.59 6.88
N GLU A 123 -4.63 -11.67 6.70
CA GLU A 123 -3.28 -11.83 7.21
C GLU A 123 -2.29 -11.08 6.31
N ILE A 124 -1.49 -10.21 6.90
CA ILE A 124 -0.64 -9.26 6.16
C ILE A 124 0.23 -9.95 5.11
N ILE A 125 0.92 -11.03 5.51
CA ILE A 125 1.85 -11.73 4.62
C ILE A 125 1.10 -12.42 3.48
N GLU A 126 0.02 -13.13 3.80
CA GLU A 126 -0.80 -13.83 2.81
C GLU A 126 -1.41 -12.86 1.79
N GLU A 127 -1.93 -11.73 2.27
CA GLU A 127 -2.58 -10.74 1.41
C GLU A 127 -1.57 -9.99 0.52
N LEU A 128 -0.38 -9.67 1.03
CA LEU A 128 0.69 -9.07 0.23
C LEU A 128 1.20 -10.03 -0.85
N ILE A 129 1.45 -11.29 -0.51
CA ILE A 129 1.85 -12.32 -1.48
C ILE A 129 0.79 -12.48 -2.56
N SER A 130 -0.48 -12.59 -2.16
CA SER A 130 -1.61 -12.71 -3.09
C SER A 130 -1.70 -11.51 -4.04
N GLU A 131 -1.48 -10.30 -3.53
CA GLU A 131 -1.50 -9.09 -4.35
C GLU A 131 -0.36 -9.08 -5.37
N VAL A 132 0.87 -9.41 -4.93
CA VAL A 132 2.03 -9.45 -5.82
C VAL A 132 1.88 -10.51 -6.91
N GLN A 133 1.41 -11.70 -6.57
CA GLN A 133 1.19 -12.79 -7.53
C GLN A 133 0.12 -12.43 -8.57
N LYS A 134 -0.94 -11.72 -8.14
CA LYS A 134 -2.05 -11.35 -9.03
C LYS A 134 -1.66 -10.26 -10.01
N GLU A 135 -0.97 -9.22 -9.54
CA GLU A 135 -0.75 -8.00 -10.31
C GLU A 135 0.66 -7.89 -10.92
N HIS A 136 1.57 -8.78 -10.54
CA HIS A 136 2.95 -8.84 -11.06
C HIS A 136 3.70 -7.51 -10.92
N TYR A 137 4.06 -7.16 -9.67
CA TYR A 137 4.88 -5.98 -9.38
C TYR A 137 6.36 -6.25 -9.61
N ASP A 138 7.07 -5.27 -10.19
CA ASP A 138 8.51 -5.34 -10.40
C ASP A 138 9.27 -5.14 -9.07
N VAL A 139 8.75 -4.25 -8.22
CA VAL A 139 9.35 -3.92 -6.92
C VAL A 139 8.28 -3.84 -5.84
N THR A 140 8.54 -4.46 -4.69
CA THR A 140 7.74 -4.33 -3.47
C THR A 140 8.54 -3.58 -2.41
N ILE A 141 8.01 -2.44 -1.96
CA ILE A 141 8.64 -1.59 -0.95
C ILE A 141 7.93 -1.76 0.37
N ILE A 142 8.66 -2.16 1.40
CA ILE A 142 8.15 -2.41 2.75
C ILE A 142 8.96 -1.64 3.79
N GLY A 143 8.34 -1.27 4.90
CA GLY A 143 9.05 -0.80 6.09
C GLY A 143 9.68 -1.98 6.82
N LYS A 144 10.85 -1.76 7.43
CA LYS A 144 11.47 -2.78 8.28
C LYS A 144 10.53 -3.16 9.43
N SER A 145 10.18 -4.42 9.52
CA SER A 145 9.38 -4.96 10.61
C SER A 145 10.20 -5.02 11.92
N GLN A 146 9.51 -4.96 13.07
CA GLN A 146 10.14 -5.27 14.35
C GLN A 146 10.49 -6.76 14.49
N SER A 147 9.86 -7.61 13.67
CA SER A 147 10.10 -9.05 13.61
C SER A 147 10.86 -9.39 12.33
N SER A 148 12.14 -9.73 12.46
CA SER A 148 12.96 -10.23 11.34
C SER A 148 12.36 -11.48 10.66
N LYS A 149 11.53 -12.24 11.36
CA LYS A 149 10.83 -13.40 10.80
C LYS A 149 9.86 -13.01 9.71
N LYS A 150 9.06 -11.93 9.89
CA LYS A 150 8.11 -11.46 8.87
C LYS A 150 8.81 -10.96 7.61
N ASP A 151 9.91 -10.21 7.78
CA ASP A 151 10.70 -9.72 6.65
C ASP A 151 11.28 -10.89 5.84
N TYR A 152 11.74 -11.95 6.54
CA TYR A 152 12.26 -13.17 5.92
C TYR A 152 11.17 -13.97 5.18
N GLU A 153 10.01 -14.17 5.80
CA GLU A 153 8.87 -14.85 5.16
C GLU A 153 8.45 -14.13 3.88
N LEU A 154 8.31 -12.81 3.91
CA LEU A 154 8.00 -12.02 2.71
C LEU A 154 9.07 -12.21 1.63
N SER A 155 10.36 -12.18 2.00
CA SER A 155 11.44 -12.33 1.01
C SER A 155 11.50 -13.71 0.35
N GLN A 156 10.93 -14.73 0.98
CA GLN A 156 10.89 -16.09 0.41
C GLN A 156 9.75 -16.31 -0.58
N TYR A 157 8.63 -15.62 -0.40
CA TYR A 157 7.39 -15.95 -1.11
C TYR A 157 6.89 -14.84 -2.06
N ILE A 158 7.47 -13.65 -1.99
CA ILE A 158 7.14 -12.55 -2.91
C ILE A 158 7.96 -12.68 -4.19
N ASP A 159 7.28 -12.82 -5.33
CA ASP A 159 7.87 -12.84 -6.66
C ASP A 159 8.04 -11.41 -7.21
N SER A 160 8.87 -10.62 -6.54
CA SER A 160 9.29 -9.28 -6.96
C SER A 160 10.60 -8.88 -6.26
N SER A 161 11.28 -7.87 -6.77
CA SER A 161 12.41 -7.27 -6.05
C SER A 161 11.92 -6.59 -4.77
N ILE A 162 12.55 -6.87 -3.62
CA ILE A 162 12.14 -6.29 -2.34
C ILE A 162 13.06 -5.15 -1.93
N PHE A 163 12.46 -4.01 -1.60
CA PHE A 163 13.14 -2.85 -1.05
C PHE A 163 12.68 -2.60 0.39
N ILE A 164 13.57 -2.78 1.36
CA ILE A 164 13.27 -2.62 2.78
C ILE A 164 13.72 -1.24 3.25
N VAL A 165 12.77 -0.40 3.67
CA VAL A 165 13.04 0.93 4.22
C VAL A 165 13.30 0.84 5.72
N ASN A 166 14.47 1.33 6.15
CA ASN A 166 14.86 1.34 7.55
C ASN A 166 15.56 2.65 7.90
N ASN A 167 15.00 3.40 8.85
CA ASN A 167 15.57 4.65 9.37
C ASN A 167 15.98 5.65 8.26
N TYR A 168 15.12 5.85 7.26
CA TYR A 168 15.34 6.83 6.21
C TYR A 168 15.30 8.25 6.76
N GLN A 169 16.26 9.07 6.35
CA GLN A 169 16.36 10.50 6.66
C GLN A 169 16.63 11.28 5.38
N LEU A 170 15.80 12.28 5.06
CA LEU A 170 15.85 13.03 3.82
C LEU A 170 17.22 13.71 3.56
N ASP A 171 17.80 14.30 4.62
CA ASP A 171 19.01 15.11 4.54
C ASP A 171 20.30 14.32 4.78
N ARG A 172 20.20 13.00 4.85
CA ARG A 172 21.37 12.14 5.09
C ARG A 172 22.04 11.73 3.79
N ASN A 173 23.35 11.89 3.71
CA ASN A 173 24.15 11.30 2.64
C ASN A 173 24.29 9.78 2.87
N TYR A 174 23.71 8.99 1.97
CA TYR A 174 23.78 7.54 2.01
C TYR A 174 25.00 7.01 1.27
N LYS A 175 25.67 6.03 1.86
CA LYS A 175 26.66 5.20 1.18
C LYS A 175 25.98 3.92 0.70
N ILE A 176 26.20 3.54 -0.54
CA ILE A 176 25.63 2.34 -1.16
C ILE A 176 26.68 1.24 -1.14
N LEU A 177 26.31 0.08 -0.61
CA LEU A 177 27.07 -1.16 -0.74
C LEU A 177 26.31 -2.08 -1.68
N LEU A 178 26.90 -2.44 -2.80
CA LEU A 178 26.37 -3.44 -3.71
C LEU A 178 27.06 -4.78 -3.46
N ALA A 179 26.29 -5.77 -2.97
CA ALA A 179 26.73 -7.14 -2.83
C ALA A 179 26.23 -7.94 -4.03
N ILE A 180 27.12 -8.55 -4.77
CA ILE A 180 26.81 -9.39 -5.92
C ILE A 180 27.28 -10.81 -5.59
N HIS A 181 26.37 -11.77 -5.75
CA HIS A 181 26.69 -13.19 -5.66
C HIS A 181 26.52 -13.82 -7.05
N GLU A 182 27.58 -14.38 -7.57
CA GLU A 182 27.55 -15.13 -8.81
C GLU A 182 27.06 -16.56 -8.49
N SER A 183 25.79 -16.85 -8.80
CA SER A 183 25.29 -18.23 -8.74
C SER A 183 25.62 -18.90 -10.06
N HIS A 184 26.51 -19.86 -10.03
CA HIS A 184 26.64 -20.80 -11.13
C HIS A 184 25.41 -21.69 -11.17
N PHE A 185 24.54 -21.49 -12.16
CA PHE A 185 23.48 -22.42 -12.55
C PHE A 185 24.05 -23.45 -13.53
#